data_e1438d22787a4e7594a3e6f6bb021ef0
#
_entry.id   e1438d22787a4e7594a3e6f6bb021ef0
#
_cell.length_a   1.000
_cell.length_b   1.000
_cell.length_c   1.000
_cell.angle_alpha   90.00
_cell.angle_beta   90.00
_cell.angle_gamma   90.00
#
_symmetry.space_group_name_H-M   'P 1'
#
loop_
_entity.id
_entity.type
_entity.pdbx_description
1 polymer ?
#
loop_
_entity_poly.entity_id
_entity_poly.type
_entity_poly.pdbx_seq_one_letter_code
_entity_poly.pdbx_strand_id
1 'polypeptide(L)'
;TALIVHCHAHQIPLLTIGSAGGQTDPTRIAVADLARTEQEPLLKRVRKNLRLRHGFPRGAKNKFGIDAVFSMEPLQLPEVCATEGDESDASTGVTGLNCAGYGSAMVVTASFGLVAASHVLRKIAASAQS
;
A
#
# COMPACT_ATOMS: atom_id res chain seq x y z
N THR A 1 7.07 1.77 -8.52
CA THR A 1 8.22 2.60 -8.03
C THR A 1 8.61 3.64 -9.08
N ALA A 2 8.86 3.28 -10.35
CA ALA A 2 9.30 4.23 -11.40
C ALA A 2 8.36 5.43 -11.55
N LEU A 3 7.04 5.20 -11.61
CA LEU A 3 6.05 6.27 -11.68
C LEU A 3 6.11 7.22 -10.48
N ILE A 4 6.27 6.66 -9.28
CA ILE A 4 6.42 7.46 -8.04
C ILE A 4 7.65 8.37 -8.14
N VAL A 5 8.78 7.83 -8.54
CA VAL A 5 10.03 8.59 -8.70
C VAL A 5 9.89 9.70 -9.74
N HIS A 6 9.27 9.38 -10.88
CA HIS A 6 9.01 10.35 -11.95
C HIS A 6 8.11 11.50 -11.45
N CYS A 7 6.96 11.18 -10.86
CA CYS A 7 6.03 12.18 -10.35
C CYS A 7 6.67 13.05 -9.26
N HIS A 8 7.43 12.43 -8.36
CA HIS A 8 8.12 13.16 -7.30
C HIS A 8 9.18 14.13 -7.86
N ALA A 9 9.98 13.70 -8.83
CA ALA A 9 11.01 14.53 -9.46
C ALA A 9 10.43 15.74 -10.24
N HIS A 10 9.23 15.58 -10.80
CA HIS A 10 8.54 16.62 -11.57
C HIS A 10 7.47 17.37 -10.78
N GLN A 11 7.39 17.13 -9.46
CA GLN A 11 6.38 17.74 -8.57
C GLN A 11 4.93 17.52 -9.03
N ILE A 12 4.67 16.39 -9.68
CA ILE A 12 3.33 15.98 -10.09
C ILE A 12 2.61 15.37 -8.88
N PRO A 13 1.44 15.90 -8.48
CA PRO A 13 0.66 15.33 -7.39
C PRO A 13 0.32 13.86 -7.66
N LEU A 14 0.59 13.01 -6.69
CA LEU A 14 0.38 11.57 -6.81
C LEU A 14 -0.28 11.03 -5.55
N LEU A 15 -1.27 10.17 -5.75
CA LEU A 15 -1.86 9.32 -4.73
C LEU A 15 -1.57 7.87 -5.08
N THR A 16 -1.14 7.08 -4.11
CA THR A 16 -0.96 5.63 -4.27
C THR A 16 -2.03 4.86 -3.51
N ILE A 17 -2.31 3.64 -3.93
CA ILE A 17 -3.26 2.75 -3.27
C ILE A 17 -2.55 1.45 -2.95
N GLY A 18 -2.71 0.96 -1.72
CA GLY A 18 -2.19 -0.32 -1.27
C GLY A 18 -2.98 -1.52 -1.78
N SER A 19 -2.59 -2.70 -1.36
CA SER A 19 -3.30 -3.95 -1.65
C SER A 19 -4.51 -4.13 -0.72
N ALA A 20 -5.61 -4.65 -1.25
CA ALA A 20 -6.81 -5.00 -0.50
C ALA A 20 -6.90 -6.52 -0.21
N GLY A 21 -5.88 -7.30 -0.57
CA GLY A 21 -5.88 -8.74 -0.35
C GLY A 21 -5.84 -9.12 1.13
N GLY A 22 -6.64 -10.09 1.54
CA GLY A 22 -6.71 -10.56 2.92
C GLY A 22 -7.40 -9.60 3.89
N GLN A 23 -8.18 -8.64 3.40
CA GLN A 23 -8.90 -7.64 4.18
C GLN A 23 -10.40 -7.68 3.87
N THR A 24 -11.23 -7.44 4.88
CA THR A 24 -12.69 -7.53 4.78
C THR A 24 -13.41 -6.32 5.39
N ASP A 25 -12.71 -5.53 6.21
CA ASP A 25 -13.29 -4.39 6.93
C ASP A 25 -12.96 -3.05 6.25
N PRO A 26 -13.90 -2.45 5.49
CA PRO A 26 -13.69 -1.17 4.83
C PRO A 26 -13.61 0.01 5.79
N THR A 27 -14.01 -0.15 7.07
CA THR A 27 -13.96 0.93 8.05
C THR A 27 -12.54 1.22 8.55
N ARG A 28 -11.60 0.33 8.27
CA ARG A 28 -10.18 0.47 8.63
C ARG A 28 -9.32 1.13 7.57
N ILE A 29 -9.93 1.66 6.53
CA ILE A 29 -9.23 2.39 5.47
C ILE A 29 -8.74 3.73 6.01
N ALA A 30 -7.49 4.03 5.76
CA ALA A 30 -6.82 5.26 6.14
C ALA A 30 -6.10 5.91 4.96
N VAL A 31 -5.89 7.22 5.06
CA VAL A 31 -5.06 7.99 4.14
C VAL A 31 -3.93 8.62 4.93
N ALA A 32 -2.70 8.36 4.54
CA ALA A 32 -1.52 8.96 5.16
C ALA A 32 -0.40 9.11 4.12
N ASP A 33 0.67 9.83 4.50
CA ASP A 33 1.89 9.86 3.70
C ASP A 33 2.45 8.44 3.53
N LEU A 34 2.89 8.11 2.32
CA LEU A 34 3.44 6.79 1.98
C LEU A 34 4.55 6.34 2.95
N ALA A 35 5.34 7.27 3.48
CA ALA A 35 6.38 6.95 4.46
C ALA A 35 5.85 6.39 5.78
N ARG A 36 4.56 6.62 6.09
CA ARG A 36 3.89 6.29 7.36
C ARG A 36 2.85 5.19 7.26
N THR A 37 2.67 4.58 6.08
CA THR A 37 1.70 3.49 5.93
C THR A 37 2.14 2.26 6.74
N GLU A 38 1.16 1.57 7.34
CA GLU A 38 1.34 0.40 8.18
C GLU A 38 0.50 -0.77 7.66
N GLN A 39 0.73 -1.97 8.19
CA GLN A 39 -0.05 -3.19 7.91
C GLN A 39 -0.19 -3.57 6.42
N GLU A 40 0.64 -3.01 5.52
CA GLU A 40 0.49 -3.18 4.09
C GLU A 40 1.84 -3.58 3.45
N PRO A 41 2.01 -4.86 3.06
CA PRO A 41 3.28 -5.40 2.56
C PRO A 41 3.74 -4.80 1.25
N LEU A 42 2.81 -4.49 0.33
CA LEU A 42 3.14 -3.90 -0.97
C LEU A 42 3.78 -2.52 -0.80
N LEU A 43 3.12 -1.64 -0.03
CA LEU A 43 3.66 -0.30 0.24
C LEU A 43 4.93 -0.36 1.10
N LYS A 44 5.06 -1.33 2.00
CA LYS A 44 6.32 -1.59 2.74
C LYS A 44 7.47 -1.88 1.78
N ARG A 45 7.25 -2.73 0.77
CA ARG A 45 8.24 -3.04 -0.27
C ARG A 45 8.56 -1.82 -1.13
N VAL A 46 7.54 -1.04 -1.51
CA VAL A 46 7.71 0.21 -2.27
C VAL A 46 8.56 1.21 -1.47
N ARG A 47 8.24 1.47 -0.18
CA ARG A 47 9.01 2.35 0.69
C ARG A 47 10.48 1.90 0.81
N LYS A 48 10.70 0.59 1.01
CA LYS A 48 12.06 0.03 1.08
C LYS A 48 12.84 0.35 -0.20
N ASN A 49 12.23 0.12 -1.36
CA ASN A 49 12.87 0.36 -2.65
C ASN A 49 13.17 1.86 -2.89
N LEU A 50 12.21 2.74 -2.60
CA LEU A 50 12.38 4.18 -2.71
C LEU A 50 13.55 4.69 -1.85
N ARG A 51 13.68 4.18 -0.61
CA ARG A 51 14.77 4.55 0.29
C ARG A 51 16.13 4.01 -0.15
N LEU A 52 16.17 2.78 -0.67
CA LEU A 52 17.44 2.12 -1.02
C LEU A 52 17.99 2.57 -2.37
N ARG A 53 17.12 2.81 -3.35
CA ARG A 53 17.53 3.03 -4.74
C ARG A 53 17.31 4.44 -5.26
N HIS A 54 16.48 5.23 -4.58
CA HIS A 54 16.06 6.54 -5.10
C HIS A 54 16.25 7.68 -4.09
N GLY A 55 17.01 7.45 -3.00
CA GLY A 55 17.40 8.51 -2.07
C GLY A 55 16.27 9.10 -1.23
N PHE A 56 15.11 8.45 -1.16
CA PHE A 56 14.01 8.93 -0.31
C PHE A 56 14.41 8.94 1.17
N PRO A 57 13.93 9.92 1.96
CA PRO A 57 14.40 10.13 3.32
C PRO A 57 14.09 8.95 4.24
N ARG A 58 14.99 8.68 5.19
CA ARG A 58 14.83 7.66 6.22
C ARG A 58 14.37 8.30 7.52
N GLY A 59 13.76 7.51 8.39
CA GLY A 59 13.28 7.93 9.71
C GLY A 59 11.80 8.22 9.76
N ALA A 60 11.19 7.99 10.93
CA ALA A 60 9.75 8.06 11.16
C ALA A 60 9.17 9.49 11.03
N LYS A 61 9.99 10.51 11.22
CA LYS A 61 9.57 11.92 11.14
C LYS A 61 9.52 12.45 9.69
N ASN A 62 10.24 11.82 8.77
CA ASN A 62 10.38 12.30 7.40
C ASN A 62 9.24 11.78 6.52
N LYS A 63 8.58 12.68 5.81
CA LYS A 63 7.53 12.39 4.84
C LYS A 63 8.11 12.24 3.44
N PHE A 64 7.40 11.53 2.57
CA PHE A 64 7.70 11.46 1.14
C PHE A 64 6.95 12.52 0.34
N GLY A 65 5.93 13.13 0.92
CA GLY A 65 5.05 14.06 0.20
C GLY A 65 4.10 13.36 -0.78
N ILE A 66 3.89 12.07 -0.62
CA ILE A 66 3.06 11.23 -1.49
C ILE A 66 1.99 10.59 -0.61
N ASP A 67 0.72 10.87 -0.91
CA ASP A 67 -0.37 10.27 -0.17
C ASP A 67 -0.60 8.82 -0.58
N ALA A 68 -1.05 8.02 0.37
CA ALA A 68 -1.39 6.62 0.16
C ALA A 68 -2.70 6.26 0.86
N VAL A 69 -3.57 5.54 0.14
CA VAL A 69 -4.75 4.89 0.70
C VAL A 69 -4.38 3.44 1.04
N PHE A 70 -4.66 3.01 2.24
CA PHE A 70 -4.36 1.66 2.71
C PHE A 70 -5.30 1.27 3.84
N SER A 71 -5.32 0.00 4.22
CA SER A 71 -6.06 -0.47 5.39
C SER A 71 -5.14 -0.70 6.57
N MET A 72 -5.61 -0.34 7.74
CA MET A 72 -4.99 -0.68 9.04
C MET A 72 -5.40 -2.08 9.53
N GLU A 73 -6.19 -2.80 8.75
CA GLU A 73 -6.60 -4.16 9.08
C GLU A 73 -5.39 -5.10 8.97
N PRO A 74 -5.11 -5.93 10.00
CA PRO A 74 -4.11 -6.98 9.89
C PRO A 74 -4.48 -7.96 8.78
N LEU A 75 -3.49 -8.40 8.02
CA LEU A 75 -3.72 -9.39 6.96
C LEU A 75 -4.18 -10.72 7.57
N GLN A 76 -5.30 -11.21 7.09
CA GLN A 76 -5.75 -12.57 7.38
C GLN A 76 -5.09 -13.51 6.39
N LEU A 77 -4.12 -14.28 6.88
CA LEU A 77 -3.49 -15.34 6.10
C LEU A 77 -4.47 -16.51 5.99
N PRO A 78 -4.67 -17.11 4.81
CA PRO A 78 -5.41 -18.36 4.72
C PRO A 78 -4.69 -19.41 5.58
N GLU A 79 -5.47 -20.21 6.30
CA GLU A 79 -4.94 -21.39 6.97
C GLU A 79 -4.29 -22.28 5.90
N VAL A 80 -2.98 -22.46 5.99
CA VAL A 80 -2.29 -23.41 5.15
C VAL A 80 -2.78 -24.78 5.58
N CYS A 81 -3.59 -25.44 4.76
CA CYS A 81 -3.83 -26.86 4.93
C CYS A 81 -2.45 -27.53 4.86
N ALA A 82 -1.97 -28.00 5.99
CA ALA A 82 -0.77 -28.80 6.07
C ALA A 82 -1.02 -30.10 5.29
N THR A 83 -0.72 -30.12 4.01
CA THR A 83 -0.43 -31.35 3.30
C THR A 83 0.93 -31.81 3.78
N GLU A 84 0.91 -32.83 4.61
CA GLU A 84 2.11 -33.58 5.00
C GLU A 84 2.86 -34.01 3.76
N GLY A 85 4.09 -33.54 3.56
CA GLY A 85 5.02 -34.03 2.55
C GLY A 85 5.58 -32.97 1.63
N ASP A 86 6.51 -32.18 2.10
CA ASP A 86 7.81 -31.93 1.47
C ASP A 86 8.70 -31.06 2.38
N GLU A 87 9.62 -31.69 3.07
CA GLU A 87 10.73 -31.02 3.74
C GLU A 87 11.77 -30.65 2.69
N SER A 88 11.62 -29.52 2.04
CA SER A 88 12.77 -28.86 1.40
C SER A 88 12.48 -27.38 1.19
N ASP A 89 13.34 -26.58 1.79
CA ASP A 89 13.48 -25.12 1.65
C ASP A 89 12.61 -24.20 2.53
N ALA A 90 12.94 -24.19 3.80
CA ALA A 90 12.48 -23.21 4.79
C ALA A 90 13.11 -21.81 4.64
N SER A 91 13.48 -21.36 3.44
CA SER A 91 14.11 -20.04 3.23
C SER A 91 13.43 -19.14 2.20
N THR A 92 12.33 -19.56 1.62
CA THR A 92 11.54 -18.68 0.76
C THR A 92 10.26 -18.30 1.49
N GLY A 93 10.39 -17.34 2.42
CA GLY A 93 9.23 -16.60 2.91
C GLY A 93 8.37 -16.19 1.73
N VAL A 94 7.04 -16.31 1.87
CA VAL A 94 6.01 -15.92 0.89
C VAL A 94 6.29 -14.50 0.40
N THR A 95 7.23 -14.36 -0.51
CA THR A 95 7.75 -13.10 -1.06
C THR A 95 7.17 -12.80 -2.44
N GLY A 96 6.20 -13.58 -2.86
CA GLY A 96 5.43 -13.26 -4.05
C GLY A 96 4.38 -12.21 -3.73
N LEU A 97 4.31 -11.17 -4.54
CA LEU A 97 3.12 -10.32 -4.70
C LEU A 97 1.93 -11.14 -5.26
N ASN A 98 1.96 -12.44 -5.04
CA ASN A 98 0.90 -13.34 -5.45
C ASN A 98 -0.26 -13.12 -4.48
N CYS A 99 -1.27 -12.39 -4.95
CA CYS A 99 -2.61 -12.41 -4.36
C CYS A 99 -3.25 -13.81 -4.47
N ALA A 100 -2.55 -14.80 -4.98
CA ALA A 100 -2.94 -16.19 -5.04
C ALA A 100 -3.07 -16.73 -3.61
N GLY A 101 -4.30 -16.80 -3.11
CA GLY A 101 -4.60 -17.28 -1.77
C GLY A 101 -5.25 -16.26 -0.83
N TYR A 102 -5.06 -14.96 -1.08
CA TYR A 102 -5.68 -13.95 -0.24
C TYR A 102 -7.00 -13.50 -0.82
N GLY A 103 -7.88 -13.95 -1.25
CA GLY A 103 -9.11 -13.34 -1.76
C GLY A 103 -9.19 -11.81 -1.52
N SER A 104 -9.92 -11.10 -2.28
CA SER A 104 -10.20 -9.68 -2.05
C SER A 104 -11.71 -9.47 -1.91
N ALA A 105 -12.12 -8.82 -0.81
CA ALA A 105 -13.51 -8.43 -0.66
C ALA A 105 -13.79 -7.17 -1.49
N MET A 106 -14.81 -7.21 -2.34
CA MET A 106 -15.18 -6.08 -3.19
C MET A 106 -15.51 -4.83 -2.36
N VAL A 107 -16.07 -4.99 -1.17
CA VAL A 107 -16.37 -3.88 -0.25
C VAL A 107 -15.12 -3.11 0.16
N VAL A 108 -13.97 -3.75 0.29
CA VAL A 108 -12.70 -3.09 0.60
C VAL A 108 -12.12 -2.47 -0.66
N THR A 109 -12.05 -3.22 -1.75
CA THR A 109 -11.47 -2.74 -3.03
C THR A 109 -12.22 -1.53 -3.58
N ALA A 110 -13.55 -1.58 -3.60
CA ALA A 110 -14.38 -0.46 -4.05
C ALA A 110 -14.22 0.75 -3.12
N SER A 111 -14.18 0.53 -1.81
CA SER A 111 -13.99 1.61 -0.83
C SER A 111 -12.62 2.28 -0.95
N PHE A 112 -11.57 1.53 -1.28
CA PHE A 112 -10.26 2.12 -1.60
C PHE A 112 -10.36 3.12 -2.76
N GLY A 113 -11.04 2.75 -3.83
CA GLY A 113 -11.25 3.61 -4.99
C GLY A 113 -12.05 4.87 -4.63
N LEU A 114 -13.14 4.72 -3.87
CA LEU A 114 -13.99 5.83 -3.44
C LEU A 114 -13.25 6.79 -2.49
N VAL A 115 -12.50 6.28 -1.53
CA VAL A 115 -11.68 7.10 -0.62
C VAL A 115 -10.59 7.84 -1.40
N ALA A 116 -9.93 7.17 -2.33
CA ALA A 116 -8.92 7.78 -3.19
C ALA A 116 -9.51 8.92 -4.03
N ALA A 117 -10.64 8.68 -4.69
CA ALA A 117 -11.33 9.69 -5.50
C ALA A 117 -11.75 10.89 -4.65
N SER A 118 -12.36 10.66 -3.49
CA SER A 118 -12.75 11.73 -2.55
C SER A 118 -11.54 12.55 -2.10
N HIS A 119 -10.41 11.90 -1.81
CA HIS A 119 -9.19 12.59 -1.38
C HIS A 119 -8.63 13.49 -2.50
N VAL A 120 -8.57 12.99 -3.72
CA VAL A 120 -8.09 13.74 -4.89
C VAL A 120 -9.00 14.93 -5.19
N LEU A 121 -10.32 14.73 -5.20
CA LEU A 121 -11.28 15.80 -5.46
C LEU A 121 -11.18 16.93 -4.43
N ARG A 122 -11.02 16.59 -3.14
CA ARG A 122 -10.81 17.60 -2.09
C ARG A 122 -9.52 18.38 -2.28
N LYS A 123 -8.44 17.73 -2.72
CA LYS A 123 -7.17 18.44 -3.01
C LYS A 123 -7.30 19.38 -4.19
N ILE A 124 -7.95 18.95 -5.27
CA ILE A 124 -8.19 19.79 -6.45
C ILE A 124 -9.05 21.01 -6.05
N ALA A 125 -10.12 20.79 -5.31
CA ALA A 125 -10.99 21.88 -4.85
C ALA A 125 -10.25 22.90 -3.97
N ALA A 126 -9.38 22.42 -3.07
CA ALA A 126 -8.58 23.29 -2.22
C ALA A 126 -7.55 24.11 -3.01
N SER A 127 -6.93 23.51 -4.03
CA SER A 127 -5.97 24.22 -4.90
C SER A 127 -6.62 25.26 -5.81
N ALA A 128 -7.89 25.09 -6.14
CA ALA A 128 -8.64 26.06 -6.94
C ALA A 128 -9.09 27.30 -6.16
N GLN A 129 -8.99 27.28 -4.82
CA GLN A 129 -9.35 28.38 -3.93
C GLN A 129 -8.13 29.20 -3.45
N SER A 130 -6.95 28.80 -3.85
CA SER A 130 -5.67 29.47 -3.53
C SER A 130 -5.19 30.30 -4.69
#